data_06c9b875ab1897a80401b3c16969eef1
#
_entry.id   06c9b875ab1897a80401b3c16969eef1
#
_cell.length_a   1.000
_cell.length_b   1.000
_cell.length_c   1.000
_cell.angle_alpha   90.00
_cell.angle_beta   90.00
_cell.angle_gamma   90.00
#
_symmetry.space_group_name_H-M   'P 1'
#
loop_
_entity.id
_entity.type
_entity.pdbx_description
1 polymer ?
#
loop_
_entity_poly.entity_id
_entity_poly.type
_entity_poly.pdbx_seq_one_letter_code
_entity_poly.pdbx_strand_id
1 'polypeptide(L)'
;MSLSRTFIMGALFLLAALLILGCAFYLVVCVHRFSCFQILSERRNLLSWALAAGIVLLLGLFAFINVPTLLVILLHLVAGFLLLDGVGLLFRFFHLPLGADLKGILALVLTATYLGIGCFLAFHVFETRYALTTDKPLERDLRLVAIADAHLGVTLDGQRFARQMERVQAAEPDLVVIVGDFVDDDTKKEDMLLACRALGTLNTTYGVYFVYGNHDNGYYAYRDFSSEELRSALEENGVAVLTDETRLIDDSFYLIGRRDRSMTGRLSAAALTEGVDRSKFTILLDHQPNDYATEAAAEVDLVLSGHTHGGHIFPAGPIGLWMHANDRIYGKETRGGTTFIVTSGISGWAIPIKTGTFSEYAVIDIYGK
;
A
#
# COMPACT_ATOMS: atom_id res chain seq x y z
N MET A 1 -14.00 -23.58 -1.87
CA MET A 1 -14.48 -22.24 -2.35
C MET A 1 -15.98 -22.33 -2.58
N SER A 2 -16.80 -21.42 -2.02
CA SER A 2 -18.26 -21.47 -2.26
C SER A 2 -18.58 -21.06 -3.71
N LEU A 3 -19.66 -21.62 -4.30
CA LEU A 3 -20.11 -21.34 -5.68
C LEU A 3 -20.22 -19.81 -5.95
N SER A 4 -20.61 -19.04 -4.93
CA SER A 4 -20.71 -17.58 -5.00
C SER A 4 -19.36 -16.88 -5.19
N ARG A 5 -18.29 -17.33 -4.54
CA ARG A 5 -16.94 -16.76 -4.71
C ARG A 5 -16.39 -17.03 -6.12
N THR A 6 -16.59 -18.23 -6.66
CA THR A 6 -16.16 -18.58 -8.03
C THR A 6 -16.91 -17.72 -9.06
N PHE A 7 -18.22 -17.49 -8.88
CA PHE A 7 -19.01 -16.64 -9.76
C PHE A 7 -18.55 -15.17 -9.70
N ILE A 8 -18.33 -14.63 -8.50
CA ILE A 8 -17.84 -13.25 -8.30
C ILE A 8 -16.48 -13.07 -8.96
N MET A 9 -15.55 -13.99 -8.74
CA MET A 9 -14.22 -13.95 -9.38
C MET A 9 -14.31 -13.99 -10.90
N GLY A 10 -15.14 -14.88 -11.47
CA GLY A 10 -15.37 -14.93 -12.92
C GLY A 10 -15.95 -13.63 -13.47
N ALA A 11 -16.90 -13.01 -12.78
CA ALA A 11 -17.46 -11.72 -13.18
C ALA A 11 -16.44 -10.59 -13.13
N LEU A 12 -15.58 -10.56 -12.12
CA LEU A 12 -14.49 -9.57 -12.01
C LEU A 12 -13.45 -9.74 -13.14
N PHE A 13 -13.07 -10.97 -13.47
CA PHE A 13 -12.17 -11.23 -14.61
C PHE A 13 -12.78 -10.80 -15.93
N LEU A 14 -14.07 -11.09 -16.16
CA LEU A 14 -14.77 -10.65 -17.36
C LEU A 14 -14.84 -9.12 -17.44
N LEU A 15 -15.16 -8.46 -16.34
CA LEU A 15 -15.21 -7.00 -16.27
C LEU A 15 -13.83 -6.38 -16.58
N ALA A 16 -12.77 -6.92 -15.99
CA ALA A 16 -11.39 -6.46 -16.26
C ALA A 16 -11.02 -6.65 -17.73
N ALA A 17 -11.35 -7.80 -18.32
CA ALA A 17 -11.09 -8.07 -19.75
C ALA A 17 -11.84 -7.08 -20.65
N LEU A 18 -13.11 -6.83 -20.39
CA LEU A 18 -13.92 -5.87 -21.14
C LEU A 18 -13.38 -4.45 -21.01
N LEU A 19 -12.93 -4.07 -19.82
CA LEU A 19 -12.31 -2.76 -19.57
C LEU A 19 -10.99 -2.61 -20.33
N ILE A 20 -10.12 -3.61 -20.30
CA ILE A 20 -8.87 -3.64 -21.05
C ILE A 20 -9.13 -3.50 -22.56
N LEU A 21 -10.10 -4.25 -23.10
CA LEU A 21 -10.47 -4.17 -24.52
C LEU A 21 -11.03 -2.79 -24.89
N GLY A 22 -11.88 -2.22 -24.04
CA GLY A 22 -12.44 -0.88 -24.23
C GLY A 22 -11.35 0.20 -24.22
N CYS A 23 -10.43 0.15 -23.26
CA CYS A 23 -9.27 1.05 -23.20
C CYS A 23 -8.37 0.90 -24.43
N ALA A 24 -8.04 -0.33 -24.82
CA ALA A 24 -7.21 -0.59 -26.00
C ALA A 24 -7.86 -0.05 -27.28
N PHE A 25 -9.16 -0.29 -27.49
CA PHE A 25 -9.90 0.24 -28.63
C PHE A 25 -9.85 1.77 -28.66
N TYR A 26 -10.13 2.45 -27.54
CA TYR A 26 -10.07 3.91 -27.47
C TYR A 26 -8.66 4.42 -27.78
N LEU A 27 -7.61 3.79 -27.23
CA LEU A 27 -6.22 4.18 -27.48
C LEU A 27 -5.82 3.98 -28.95
N VAL A 28 -6.29 2.93 -29.62
CA VAL A 28 -6.09 2.75 -31.07
C VAL A 28 -6.66 3.95 -31.85
N VAL A 29 -7.87 4.40 -31.50
CA VAL A 29 -8.46 5.60 -32.08
C VAL A 29 -7.62 6.84 -31.81
N CYS A 30 -7.10 7.00 -30.58
CA CYS A 30 -6.23 8.13 -30.22
C CYS A 30 -4.92 8.13 -31.01
N VAL A 31 -4.26 6.98 -31.15
CA VAL A 31 -3.03 6.81 -31.94
C VAL A 31 -3.30 7.09 -33.41
N HIS A 32 -4.41 6.59 -33.95
CA HIS A 32 -4.77 6.81 -35.35
C HIS A 32 -5.06 8.29 -35.67
N ARG A 33 -5.38 9.14 -34.68
CA ARG A 33 -5.58 10.61 -34.89
C ARG A 33 -4.28 11.37 -35.19
N PHE A 34 -3.11 10.83 -34.98
CA PHE A 34 -1.85 11.50 -35.31
C PHE A 34 -1.70 11.69 -36.83
N SER A 35 -1.13 12.83 -37.24
CA SER A 35 -1.02 13.22 -38.63
C SER A 35 -0.32 12.18 -39.51
N CYS A 36 0.71 11.49 -38.98
CA CYS A 36 1.40 10.44 -39.73
C CYS A 36 0.48 9.26 -40.08
N PHE A 37 -0.44 8.87 -39.18
CA PHE A 37 -1.44 7.84 -39.45
C PHE A 37 -2.54 8.34 -40.39
N GLN A 38 -2.94 9.60 -40.31
CA GLN A 38 -3.91 10.19 -41.21
C GLN A 38 -3.38 10.25 -42.66
N ILE A 39 -2.13 10.68 -42.84
CA ILE A 39 -1.48 10.70 -44.17
C ILE A 39 -1.35 9.26 -44.75
N LEU A 40 -1.00 8.29 -43.91
CA LEU A 40 -0.95 6.89 -44.36
C LEU A 40 -2.35 6.37 -44.72
N SER A 41 -3.36 6.77 -43.99
CA SER A 41 -4.76 6.35 -44.16
C SER A 41 -5.32 6.78 -45.54
N GLU A 42 -4.89 7.93 -46.07
CA GLU A 42 -5.30 8.39 -47.39
C GLU A 42 -4.89 7.40 -48.52
N ARG A 43 -3.79 6.69 -48.34
CA ARG A 43 -3.26 5.74 -49.33
C ARG A 43 -3.51 4.28 -48.95
N ARG A 44 -3.46 3.93 -47.67
CA ARG A 44 -3.50 2.55 -47.14
C ARG A 44 -4.25 2.51 -45.80
N ASN A 45 -5.54 2.76 -45.83
CA ASN A 45 -6.38 2.89 -44.62
C ASN A 45 -6.26 1.67 -43.69
N LEU A 46 -6.41 0.45 -44.20
CA LEU A 46 -6.30 -0.77 -43.37
C LEU A 46 -4.94 -0.91 -42.71
N LEU A 47 -3.85 -0.58 -43.44
CA LEU A 47 -2.49 -0.62 -42.87
C LEU A 47 -2.33 0.44 -41.77
N SER A 48 -2.86 1.63 -41.93
CA SER A 48 -2.82 2.69 -40.92
C SER A 48 -3.46 2.24 -39.60
N TRP A 49 -4.67 1.68 -39.66
CA TRP A 49 -5.34 1.12 -38.48
C TRP A 49 -4.60 -0.08 -37.89
N ALA A 50 -4.08 -0.97 -38.72
CA ALA A 50 -3.32 -2.13 -38.25
C ALA A 50 -2.03 -1.72 -37.50
N LEU A 51 -1.32 -0.70 -37.99
CA LEU A 51 -0.15 -0.16 -37.31
C LEU A 51 -0.50 0.53 -35.99
N ALA A 52 -1.58 1.32 -35.96
CA ALA A 52 -2.07 1.94 -34.72
C ALA A 52 -2.44 0.87 -33.68
N ALA A 53 -3.15 -0.18 -34.10
CA ALA A 53 -3.46 -1.32 -33.23
C ALA A 53 -2.19 -2.05 -32.75
N GLY A 54 -1.21 -2.26 -33.63
CA GLY A 54 0.07 -2.88 -33.30
C GLY A 54 0.83 -2.11 -32.20
N ILE A 55 0.85 -0.77 -32.26
CA ILE A 55 1.47 0.07 -31.22
C ILE A 55 0.75 -0.12 -29.88
N VAL A 56 -0.58 -0.10 -29.86
CA VAL A 56 -1.34 -0.29 -28.61
C VAL A 56 -1.17 -1.71 -28.07
N LEU A 57 -1.09 -2.73 -28.94
CA LEU A 57 -0.82 -4.11 -28.51
C LEU A 57 0.53 -4.29 -27.81
N LEU A 58 1.54 -3.46 -28.14
CA LEU A 58 2.82 -3.48 -27.40
C LEU A 58 2.66 -3.11 -25.92
N LEU A 59 1.64 -2.34 -25.56
CA LEU A 59 1.32 -2.09 -24.14
C LEU A 59 0.93 -3.39 -23.42
N GLY A 60 0.44 -4.40 -24.15
CA GLY A 60 0.17 -5.73 -23.59
C GLY A 60 1.40 -6.41 -22.96
N LEU A 61 2.63 -5.97 -23.32
CA LEU A 61 3.86 -6.45 -22.69
C LEU A 61 3.89 -6.15 -21.17
N PHE A 62 3.21 -5.11 -20.70
CA PHE A 62 3.10 -4.84 -19.26
C PHE A 62 2.31 -5.92 -18.50
N ALA A 63 1.52 -6.75 -19.21
CA ALA A 63 0.87 -7.91 -18.58
C ALA A 63 1.89 -8.97 -18.12
N PHE A 64 3.13 -8.96 -18.62
CA PHE A 64 4.21 -9.82 -18.10
C PHE A 64 4.68 -9.40 -16.69
N ILE A 65 4.41 -8.17 -16.26
CA ILE A 65 4.55 -7.79 -14.84
C ILE A 65 3.36 -8.38 -14.09
N ASN A 66 2.17 -7.91 -14.37
CA ASN A 66 0.88 -8.49 -13.99
C ASN A 66 -0.28 -7.74 -14.69
N VAL A 67 -1.47 -8.33 -14.68
CA VAL A 67 -2.67 -7.74 -15.29
C VAL A 67 -3.11 -6.43 -14.61
N PRO A 68 -3.10 -6.28 -13.27
CA PRO A 68 -3.40 -5.01 -12.62
C PRO A 68 -2.50 -3.85 -13.08
N THR A 69 -1.20 -4.08 -13.25
CA THR A 69 -0.25 -3.06 -13.74
C THR A 69 -0.61 -2.62 -15.17
N LEU A 70 -0.91 -3.58 -16.07
CA LEU A 70 -1.39 -3.24 -17.42
C LEU A 70 -2.64 -2.38 -17.35
N LEU A 71 -3.63 -2.76 -16.55
CA LEU A 71 -4.90 -2.03 -16.41
C LEU A 71 -4.67 -0.60 -15.92
N VAL A 72 -3.81 -0.41 -14.92
CA VAL A 72 -3.46 0.92 -14.40
C VAL A 72 -2.83 1.78 -15.49
N ILE A 73 -1.88 1.24 -16.27
CA ILE A 73 -1.24 1.98 -17.37
C ILE A 73 -2.27 2.39 -18.43
N LEU A 74 -3.13 1.46 -18.87
CA LEU A 74 -4.17 1.74 -19.86
C LEU A 74 -5.15 2.81 -19.38
N LEU A 75 -5.63 2.73 -18.14
CA LEU A 75 -6.55 3.70 -17.56
C LEU A 75 -5.93 5.10 -17.47
N HIS A 76 -4.66 5.20 -17.08
CA HIS A 76 -3.99 6.50 -17.01
C HIS A 76 -3.72 7.08 -18.39
N LEU A 77 -3.38 6.27 -19.40
CA LEU A 77 -3.29 6.71 -20.79
C LEU A 77 -4.63 7.23 -21.29
N VAL A 78 -5.71 6.48 -21.08
CA VAL A 78 -7.07 6.91 -21.45
C VAL A 78 -7.42 8.23 -20.75
N ALA A 79 -7.18 8.34 -19.45
CA ALA A 79 -7.42 9.57 -18.69
C ALA A 79 -6.60 10.76 -19.22
N GLY A 80 -5.33 10.55 -19.55
CA GLY A 80 -4.48 11.58 -20.17
C GLY A 80 -5.01 12.07 -21.50
N PHE A 81 -5.42 11.18 -22.40
CA PHE A 81 -6.02 11.56 -23.68
C PHE A 81 -7.37 12.26 -23.50
N LEU A 82 -8.24 11.78 -22.62
CA LEU A 82 -9.53 12.42 -22.32
C LEU A 82 -9.33 13.82 -21.72
N LEU A 83 -8.37 13.99 -20.82
CA LEU A 83 -8.02 15.29 -20.24
C LEU A 83 -7.60 16.27 -21.35
N LEU A 84 -6.68 15.86 -22.23
CA LEU A 84 -6.19 16.73 -23.31
C LEU A 84 -7.25 16.97 -24.39
N ASP A 85 -8.17 16.04 -24.62
CA ASP A 85 -9.33 16.28 -25.49
C ASP A 85 -10.28 17.31 -24.86
N GLY A 86 -10.53 17.23 -23.53
CA GLY A 86 -11.31 18.23 -22.79
C GLY A 86 -10.66 19.62 -22.81
N VAL A 87 -9.35 19.71 -22.58
CA VAL A 87 -8.56 20.94 -22.72
C VAL A 87 -8.66 21.47 -24.15
N GLY A 88 -8.54 20.60 -25.16
CA GLY A 88 -8.69 20.99 -26.57
C GLY A 88 -10.07 21.56 -26.91
N LEU A 89 -11.15 21.04 -26.31
CA LEU A 89 -12.50 21.59 -26.44
C LEU A 89 -12.58 23.00 -25.83
N LEU A 90 -12.00 23.20 -24.65
CA LEU A 90 -11.96 24.52 -24.00
C LEU A 90 -11.18 25.54 -24.86
N PHE A 91 -10.00 25.18 -25.38
CA PHE A 91 -9.21 26.06 -26.25
C PHE A 91 -9.95 26.37 -27.56
N ARG A 92 -10.70 25.41 -28.13
CA ARG A 92 -11.54 25.63 -29.31
C ARG A 92 -12.64 26.67 -29.04
N PHE A 93 -13.23 26.68 -27.84
CA PHE A 93 -14.21 27.68 -27.42
C PHE A 93 -13.61 29.10 -27.45
N PHE A 94 -12.33 29.27 -27.16
CA PHE A 94 -11.61 30.54 -27.25
C PHE A 94 -10.97 30.79 -28.63
N HIS A 95 -11.37 30.07 -29.68
CA HIS A 95 -10.85 30.17 -31.05
C HIS A 95 -9.34 29.87 -31.18
N LEU A 96 -8.75 29.12 -30.27
CA LEU A 96 -7.34 28.70 -30.23
C LEU A 96 -7.21 27.17 -30.36
N PRO A 97 -7.55 26.54 -31.50
CA PRO A 97 -7.60 25.09 -31.59
C PRO A 97 -6.22 24.44 -31.43
N LEU A 98 -6.12 23.45 -30.53
CA LEU A 98 -4.94 22.61 -30.40
C LEU A 98 -4.96 21.48 -31.44
N GLY A 99 -3.85 21.32 -32.17
CA GLY A 99 -3.67 20.23 -33.13
C GLY A 99 -3.71 18.84 -32.45
N ALA A 100 -4.12 17.82 -33.21
CA ALA A 100 -4.24 16.44 -32.69
C ALA A 100 -2.89 15.90 -32.22
N ASP A 101 -1.81 16.13 -32.97
CA ASP A 101 -0.47 15.68 -32.63
C ASP A 101 0.02 16.27 -31.30
N LEU A 102 -0.16 17.60 -31.12
CA LEU A 102 0.24 18.27 -29.89
C LEU A 102 -0.53 17.71 -28.69
N LYS A 103 -1.84 17.54 -28.80
CA LYS A 103 -2.64 16.92 -27.71
C LYS A 103 -2.18 15.51 -27.40
N GLY A 104 -1.97 14.70 -28.44
CA GLY A 104 -1.51 13.31 -28.28
C GLY A 104 -0.13 13.22 -27.63
N ILE A 105 0.84 14.03 -28.08
CA ILE A 105 2.18 14.09 -27.48
C ILE A 105 2.12 14.54 -26.02
N LEU A 106 1.36 15.60 -25.72
CA LEU A 106 1.18 16.09 -24.35
C LEU A 106 0.52 15.03 -23.44
N ALA A 107 -0.50 14.30 -23.94
CA ALA A 107 -1.14 13.22 -23.20
C ALA A 107 -0.13 12.10 -22.86
N LEU A 108 0.68 11.68 -23.83
CA LEU A 108 1.71 10.65 -23.62
C LEU A 108 2.78 11.11 -22.63
N VAL A 109 3.33 12.32 -22.82
CA VAL A 109 4.39 12.86 -21.93
C VAL A 109 3.86 13.03 -20.51
N LEU A 110 2.66 13.62 -20.34
CA LEU A 110 2.06 13.80 -19.02
C LEU A 110 1.83 12.47 -18.32
N THR A 111 1.24 11.49 -19.03
CA THR A 111 0.97 10.16 -18.44
C THR A 111 2.27 9.43 -18.10
N ALA A 112 3.27 9.44 -19.00
CA ALA A 112 4.55 8.80 -18.76
C ALA A 112 5.29 9.43 -17.57
N THR A 113 5.27 10.76 -17.45
CA THR A 113 5.86 11.49 -16.32
C THR A 113 5.13 11.14 -15.02
N TYR A 114 3.80 11.16 -15.02
CA TYR A 114 2.98 10.85 -13.85
C TYR A 114 3.20 9.42 -13.34
N LEU A 115 3.17 8.43 -14.24
CA LEU A 115 3.43 7.03 -13.90
C LEU A 115 4.91 6.80 -13.51
N GLY A 116 5.85 7.50 -14.15
CA GLY A 116 7.27 7.46 -13.79
C GLY A 116 7.52 7.99 -12.37
N ILE A 117 6.87 9.08 -11.99
CA ILE A 117 6.87 9.58 -10.60
C ILE A 117 6.22 8.53 -9.68
N GLY A 118 5.08 7.96 -10.05
CA GLY A 118 4.43 6.91 -9.27
C GLY A 118 5.29 5.67 -9.07
N CYS A 119 6.05 5.27 -10.08
CA CYS A 119 7.05 4.20 -9.98
C CYS A 119 8.17 4.58 -8.99
N PHE A 120 8.73 5.78 -9.11
CA PHE A 120 9.72 6.28 -8.15
C PHE A 120 9.19 6.26 -6.71
N LEU A 121 7.96 6.74 -6.48
CA LEU A 121 7.33 6.78 -5.16
C LEU A 121 7.04 5.39 -4.58
N ALA A 122 6.85 4.38 -5.44
CA ALA A 122 6.66 2.99 -5.02
C ALA A 122 7.98 2.31 -4.59
N PHE A 123 9.08 2.59 -5.31
CA PHE A 123 10.38 1.96 -5.07
C PHE A 123 11.27 2.72 -4.07
N HIS A 124 11.06 4.03 -3.91
CA HIS A 124 11.81 4.85 -2.97
C HIS A 124 11.10 4.88 -1.63
N VAL A 125 11.75 4.34 -0.60
CA VAL A 125 11.21 4.34 0.77
C VAL A 125 11.62 5.62 1.48
N PHE A 126 10.64 6.38 1.94
CA PHE A 126 10.84 7.60 2.72
C PHE A 126 10.79 7.29 4.22
N GLU A 127 11.43 8.12 5.01
CA GLU A 127 11.27 8.17 6.45
C GLU A 127 10.28 9.28 6.80
N THR A 128 9.16 8.94 7.45
CA THR A 128 8.18 9.92 7.93
C THR A 128 8.28 10.03 9.44
N ARG A 129 8.34 11.24 9.97
CA ARG A 129 8.49 11.48 11.41
C ARG A 129 7.24 12.05 12.04
N TYR A 130 6.87 11.50 13.19
CA TYR A 130 5.82 12.02 14.06
C TYR A 130 6.38 12.30 15.43
N ALA A 131 5.92 13.39 16.06
CA ALA A 131 6.21 13.71 17.46
C ALA A 131 4.90 13.68 18.24
N LEU A 132 4.90 12.99 19.38
CA LEU A 132 3.80 12.88 20.33
C LEU A 132 4.30 13.30 21.71
N THR A 133 3.41 13.87 22.51
CA THR A 133 3.65 14.15 23.92
C THR A 133 2.60 13.43 24.76
N THR A 134 3.00 12.92 25.92
CA THR A 134 2.08 12.29 26.86
C THR A 134 2.29 12.84 28.26
N ASP A 135 1.19 12.94 29.03
CA ASP A 135 1.24 13.26 30.47
C ASP A 135 1.49 12.00 31.32
N LYS A 136 1.41 10.81 30.70
CA LYS A 136 1.69 9.54 31.37
C LYS A 136 3.20 9.35 31.55
N PRO A 137 3.63 8.79 32.69
CA PRO A 137 5.05 8.58 32.93
C PRO A 137 5.62 7.58 31.94
N LEU A 138 6.75 7.93 31.32
CA LEU A 138 7.63 7.05 30.60
C LEU A 138 8.98 7.05 31.34
N GLU A 139 9.64 5.91 31.42
CA GLU A 139 10.97 5.83 32.04
C GLU A 139 11.99 6.71 31.30
N ARG A 140 11.81 6.83 29.99
CA ARG A 140 12.53 7.72 29.08
C ARG A 140 11.70 8.00 27.84
N ASP A 141 12.08 9.00 27.06
CA ASP A 141 11.49 9.23 25.76
C ASP A 141 11.60 7.96 24.90
N LEU A 142 10.54 7.64 24.16
CA LEU A 142 10.43 6.40 23.40
C LEU A 142 10.48 6.70 21.89
N ARG A 143 11.49 6.18 21.18
CA ARG A 143 11.50 6.17 19.73
C ARG A 143 11.00 4.84 19.20
N LEU A 144 9.83 4.86 18.59
CA LEU A 144 9.21 3.72 17.95
C LEU A 144 9.34 3.85 16.43
N VAL A 145 9.72 2.75 15.74
CA VAL A 145 9.62 2.67 14.29
C VAL A 145 8.53 1.70 13.90
N ALA A 146 7.54 2.19 13.14
CA ALA A 146 6.45 1.38 12.60
C ALA A 146 6.69 1.09 11.11
N ILE A 147 6.60 -0.18 10.76
CA ILE A 147 6.69 -0.73 9.41
C ILE A 147 5.40 -1.49 9.14
N ALA A 148 4.78 -1.30 7.98
CA ALA A 148 3.63 -2.09 7.55
C ALA A 148 3.71 -2.36 6.05
N ASP A 149 2.90 -3.30 5.57
CA ASP A 149 2.63 -3.52 4.14
C ASP A 149 3.92 -3.71 3.32
N ALA A 150 4.78 -4.63 3.75
CA ALA A 150 6.01 -4.93 3.02
C ALA A 150 5.73 -5.73 1.74
N HIS A 151 4.70 -6.58 1.72
CA HIS A 151 4.31 -7.39 0.55
C HIS A 151 5.52 -7.84 -0.24
N LEU A 152 6.42 -8.56 0.42
CA LEU A 152 7.71 -8.96 -0.14
C LEU A 152 7.55 -9.63 -1.51
N GLY A 153 8.26 -9.10 -2.52
CA GLY A 153 8.18 -9.55 -3.91
C GLY A 153 7.61 -8.51 -4.88
N VAL A 154 6.93 -7.45 -4.40
CA VAL A 154 6.37 -6.40 -5.28
C VAL A 154 7.42 -5.32 -5.58
N THR A 155 7.79 -4.48 -4.62
CA THR A 155 8.84 -3.46 -4.80
C THR A 155 10.06 -3.74 -3.93
N LEU A 156 9.91 -4.53 -2.88
CA LEU A 156 10.97 -5.00 -2.00
C LEU A 156 11.08 -6.53 -2.07
N ASP A 157 12.23 -7.05 -2.48
CA ASP A 157 12.67 -8.41 -2.21
C ASP A 157 13.34 -8.49 -0.83
N GLY A 158 13.70 -9.68 -0.37
CA GLY A 158 14.34 -9.86 0.94
C GLY A 158 15.64 -9.05 1.11
N GLN A 159 16.43 -8.89 0.03
CA GLN A 159 17.67 -8.10 0.08
C GLN A 159 17.40 -6.59 0.14
N ARG A 160 16.41 -6.11 -0.60
CA ARG A 160 16.03 -4.69 -0.54
C ARG A 160 15.40 -4.37 0.81
N PHE A 161 14.61 -5.27 1.38
CA PHE A 161 14.08 -5.12 2.73
C PHE A 161 15.20 -5.04 3.75
N ALA A 162 16.20 -5.92 3.68
CA ALA A 162 17.37 -5.88 4.57
C ALA A 162 18.09 -4.52 4.53
N ARG A 163 18.29 -3.94 3.34
CA ARG A 163 18.86 -2.58 3.21
C ARG A 163 17.98 -1.49 3.83
N GLN A 164 16.65 -1.68 3.88
CA GLN A 164 15.80 -0.73 4.61
C GLN A 164 15.97 -0.89 6.12
N MET A 165 16.22 -2.11 6.62
CA MET A 165 16.48 -2.33 8.05
C MET A 165 17.79 -1.65 8.51
N GLU A 166 18.79 -1.53 7.64
CA GLU A 166 19.98 -0.71 7.93
C GLU A 166 19.61 0.77 8.15
N ARG A 167 18.67 1.30 7.37
CA ARG A 167 18.16 2.68 7.53
C ARG A 167 17.29 2.82 8.78
N VAL A 168 16.46 1.82 9.07
CA VAL A 168 15.69 1.76 10.32
C VAL A 168 16.61 1.76 11.51
N GLN A 169 17.69 0.96 11.49
CA GLN A 169 18.69 0.94 12.54
C GLN A 169 19.39 2.30 12.72
N ALA A 170 19.68 3.01 11.63
CA ALA A 170 20.28 4.34 11.69
C ALA A 170 19.38 5.41 12.33
N ALA A 171 18.06 5.16 12.44
CA ALA A 171 17.15 5.99 13.22
C ALA A 171 17.24 5.73 14.73
N GLU A 172 18.05 4.76 15.19
CA GLU A 172 18.26 4.38 16.59
C GLU A 172 16.94 4.09 17.33
N PRO A 173 16.13 3.10 16.87
CA PRO A 173 14.84 2.80 17.48
C PRO A 173 14.99 2.13 18.85
N ASP A 174 14.16 2.51 19.80
CA ASP A 174 13.97 1.79 21.05
C ASP A 174 13.05 0.58 20.89
N LEU A 175 12.10 0.68 19.97
CA LEU A 175 11.08 -0.31 19.66
C LEU A 175 10.81 -0.33 18.15
N VAL A 176 10.74 -1.52 17.55
CA VAL A 176 10.30 -1.68 16.16
C VAL A 176 9.04 -2.53 16.13
N VAL A 177 8.04 -2.10 15.36
CA VAL A 177 6.79 -2.83 15.20
C VAL A 177 6.48 -3.05 13.73
N ILE A 178 6.11 -4.29 13.38
CA ILE A 178 5.64 -4.67 12.05
C ILE A 178 4.13 -4.81 12.12
N VAL A 179 3.42 -3.90 11.48
CA VAL A 179 1.96 -3.77 11.60
C VAL A 179 1.26 -4.45 10.42
N GLY A 180 1.58 -5.70 10.19
CA GLY A 180 0.91 -6.60 9.24
C GLY A 180 1.28 -6.43 7.76
N ASP A 181 0.78 -7.36 6.96
CA ASP A 181 1.00 -7.50 5.52
C ASP A 181 2.50 -7.51 5.15
N PHE A 182 3.24 -8.30 5.90
CA PHE A 182 4.67 -8.49 5.69
C PHE A 182 4.96 -9.31 4.44
N VAL A 183 4.17 -10.36 4.23
CA VAL A 183 4.24 -11.25 3.07
C VAL A 183 2.93 -11.26 2.29
N ASP A 184 2.99 -11.75 1.04
CA ASP A 184 1.83 -11.97 0.18
C ASP A 184 1.84 -13.40 -0.36
N ASP A 185 0.83 -13.80 -1.13
CA ASP A 185 0.77 -15.11 -1.79
C ASP A 185 1.91 -15.32 -2.80
N ASP A 186 2.39 -14.25 -3.44
CA ASP A 186 3.49 -14.28 -4.42
C ASP A 186 4.89 -14.13 -3.78
N THR A 187 4.97 -13.98 -2.44
CA THR A 187 6.25 -13.88 -1.73
C THR A 187 6.99 -15.22 -1.78
N LYS A 188 8.26 -15.19 -2.17
CA LYS A 188 9.12 -16.37 -2.14
C LYS A 188 9.61 -16.65 -0.73
N LYS A 189 9.68 -17.92 -0.35
CA LYS A 189 10.21 -18.35 0.96
C LYS A 189 11.60 -17.81 1.26
N GLU A 190 12.48 -17.77 0.27
CA GLU A 190 13.83 -17.20 0.41
C GLU A 190 13.82 -15.72 0.81
N ASP A 191 12.93 -14.92 0.21
CA ASP A 191 12.77 -13.50 0.53
C ASP A 191 12.20 -13.31 1.93
N MET A 192 11.19 -14.09 2.32
CA MET A 192 10.63 -14.12 3.67
C MET A 192 11.71 -14.42 4.72
N LEU A 193 12.50 -15.48 4.51
CA LEU A 193 13.58 -15.87 5.44
C LEU A 193 14.69 -14.80 5.53
N LEU A 194 15.03 -14.15 4.41
CA LEU A 194 16.00 -13.05 4.39
C LEU A 194 15.48 -11.85 5.19
N ALA A 195 14.21 -11.51 5.01
CA ALA A 195 13.60 -10.38 5.69
C ALA A 195 13.45 -10.65 7.21
N CYS A 196 13.06 -11.86 7.61
CA CYS A 196 13.04 -12.25 9.04
C CYS A 196 14.42 -12.14 9.69
N ARG A 197 15.48 -12.62 9.00
CA ARG A 197 16.86 -12.44 9.48
C ARG A 197 17.25 -10.97 9.62
N ALA A 198 16.84 -10.12 8.66
CA ALA A 198 17.13 -8.69 8.72
C ALA A 198 16.46 -8.01 9.93
N LEU A 199 15.22 -8.39 10.26
CA LEU A 199 14.56 -7.92 11.49
C LEU A 199 15.34 -8.33 12.75
N GLY A 200 15.88 -9.55 12.78
CA GLY A 200 16.69 -10.05 13.91
C GLY A 200 18.05 -9.36 14.06
N THR A 201 18.52 -8.59 13.08
CA THR A 201 19.76 -7.80 13.21
C THR A 201 19.57 -6.45 13.90
N LEU A 202 18.31 -6.02 14.09
CA LEU A 202 17.99 -4.72 14.70
C LEU A 202 18.36 -4.73 16.20
N ASN A 203 19.12 -3.73 16.60
CA ASN A 203 19.47 -3.49 17.99
C ASN A 203 18.51 -2.46 18.57
N THR A 204 17.61 -2.91 19.44
CA THR A 204 16.54 -2.11 20.04
C THR A 204 16.51 -2.34 21.54
N THR A 205 16.05 -1.36 22.32
CA THR A 205 15.93 -1.47 23.79
C THR A 205 14.80 -2.44 24.16
N TYR A 206 13.66 -2.33 23.47
CA TYR A 206 12.42 -3.03 23.85
C TYR A 206 12.03 -4.14 22.86
N GLY A 207 12.87 -4.43 21.85
CA GLY A 207 12.66 -5.54 20.94
C GLY A 207 11.94 -5.17 19.64
N VAL A 208 11.66 -6.21 18.86
CA VAL A 208 10.93 -6.16 17.60
C VAL A 208 9.65 -6.97 17.73
N TYR A 209 8.51 -6.39 17.34
CA TYR A 209 7.20 -7.02 17.47
C TYR A 209 6.47 -7.07 16.14
N PHE A 210 5.66 -8.10 15.97
CA PHE A 210 4.89 -8.35 14.76
C PHE A 210 3.42 -8.61 15.08
N VAL A 211 2.52 -8.04 14.29
CA VAL A 211 1.11 -8.44 14.22
C VAL A 211 0.76 -8.84 12.78
N TYR A 212 -0.17 -9.77 12.63
CA TYR A 212 -0.62 -10.21 11.32
C TYR A 212 -1.49 -9.15 10.62
N GLY A 213 -1.30 -8.99 9.31
CA GLY A 213 -2.26 -8.39 8.40
C GLY A 213 -3.11 -9.46 7.69
N ASN A 214 -3.97 -9.02 6.79
CA ASN A 214 -4.87 -9.92 6.08
C ASN A 214 -4.17 -10.80 5.03
N HIS A 215 -2.99 -10.40 4.53
CA HIS A 215 -2.21 -11.18 3.55
C HIS A 215 -1.28 -12.20 4.18
N ASP A 216 -0.83 -12.02 5.41
CA ASP A 216 0.18 -12.86 6.03
C ASP A 216 -0.23 -14.34 6.17
N ASN A 217 -1.53 -14.60 6.32
CA ASN A 217 -2.05 -15.97 6.37
C ASN A 217 -2.20 -16.64 5.00
N GLY A 218 -2.04 -15.88 3.91
CA GLY A 218 -2.25 -16.32 2.53
C GLY A 218 -3.73 -16.53 2.17
N TYR A 219 -4.07 -16.19 0.95
CA TYR A 219 -5.40 -16.42 0.38
C TYR A 219 -5.46 -17.67 -0.49
N TYR A 220 -4.31 -18.11 -1.02
CA TYR A 220 -4.19 -19.20 -1.99
C TYR A 220 -3.18 -20.24 -1.53
N ALA A 221 -3.38 -21.48 -1.96
CA ALA A 221 -2.57 -22.62 -1.55
C ALA A 221 -1.26 -22.78 -2.38
N TYR A 222 -0.89 -21.81 -3.23
CA TYR A 222 0.32 -21.93 -4.05
C TYR A 222 1.56 -21.28 -3.45
N ARG A 223 1.44 -20.56 -2.32
CA ARG A 223 2.57 -20.01 -1.57
C ARG A 223 3.49 -21.15 -1.10
N ASP A 224 4.80 -20.98 -1.23
CA ASP A 224 5.79 -22.01 -0.96
C ASP A 224 6.20 -22.13 0.52
N PHE A 225 5.48 -21.43 1.41
CA PHE A 225 5.60 -21.52 2.87
C PHE A 225 4.24 -21.33 3.56
N SER A 226 4.11 -21.86 4.77
CA SER A 226 2.90 -21.71 5.59
C SER A 226 2.97 -20.50 6.54
N SER A 227 1.82 -20.15 7.15
CA SER A 227 1.79 -19.11 8.19
C SER A 227 2.57 -19.52 9.45
N GLU A 228 2.61 -20.82 9.74
CA GLU A 228 3.40 -21.38 10.84
C GLU A 228 4.90 -21.27 10.55
N GLU A 229 5.34 -21.49 9.30
CA GLU A 229 6.73 -21.28 8.91
C GLU A 229 7.13 -19.81 8.97
N LEU A 230 6.24 -18.87 8.58
CA LEU A 230 6.46 -17.43 8.77
C LEU A 230 6.63 -17.11 10.27
N ARG A 231 5.72 -17.61 11.12
CA ARG A 231 5.78 -17.40 12.56
C ARG A 231 7.09 -17.93 13.14
N SER A 232 7.44 -19.18 12.81
CA SER A 232 8.68 -19.79 13.29
C SER A 232 9.91 -18.98 12.86
N ALA A 233 9.95 -18.52 11.59
CA ALA A 233 11.06 -17.71 11.09
C ALA A 233 11.18 -16.35 11.81
N LEU A 234 10.06 -15.71 12.15
CA LEU A 234 10.05 -14.48 12.96
C LEU A 234 10.58 -14.74 14.37
N GLU A 235 10.03 -15.75 15.07
CA GLU A 235 10.39 -16.08 16.45
C GLU A 235 11.85 -16.56 16.57
N GLU A 236 12.35 -17.37 15.63
CA GLU A 236 13.76 -17.80 15.54
C GLU A 236 14.75 -16.64 15.38
N ASN A 237 14.28 -15.53 14.81
CA ASN A 237 15.07 -14.30 14.67
C ASN A 237 14.75 -13.25 15.76
N GLY A 238 14.13 -13.65 16.87
CA GLY A 238 13.89 -12.79 18.03
C GLY A 238 12.74 -11.79 17.87
N VAL A 239 11.90 -11.92 16.83
CA VAL A 239 10.72 -11.09 16.64
C VAL A 239 9.55 -11.68 17.43
N ALA A 240 8.97 -10.91 18.33
CA ALA A 240 7.82 -11.35 19.12
C ALA A 240 6.51 -11.20 18.33
N VAL A 241 5.81 -12.31 18.09
CA VAL A 241 4.53 -12.32 17.38
C VAL A 241 3.37 -12.16 18.36
N LEU A 242 2.62 -11.07 18.24
CA LEU A 242 1.45 -10.79 19.08
C LEU A 242 0.15 -11.18 18.34
N THR A 243 -0.73 -11.89 19.04
CA THR A 243 -2.01 -12.37 18.47
C THR A 243 -3.11 -12.27 19.53
N ASP A 244 -3.82 -11.14 19.57
CA ASP A 244 -4.76 -10.76 20.64
C ASP A 244 -4.08 -10.82 22.01
N GLU A 245 -2.94 -10.18 22.14
CA GLU A 245 -2.09 -10.24 23.31
C GLU A 245 -1.73 -8.82 23.79
N THR A 246 -1.74 -8.65 25.11
CA THR A 246 -1.34 -7.42 25.80
C THR A 246 -0.09 -7.69 26.63
N ARG A 247 0.97 -6.93 26.40
CA ARG A 247 2.25 -7.02 27.12
C ARG A 247 2.57 -5.72 27.83
N LEU A 248 2.95 -5.80 29.10
CA LEU A 248 3.61 -4.71 29.79
C LEU A 248 5.12 -4.79 29.47
N ILE A 249 5.64 -3.73 28.88
CA ILE A 249 7.04 -3.63 28.46
C ILE A 249 7.81 -2.85 29.51
N ASP A 250 8.79 -3.49 30.12
CA ASP A 250 9.74 -2.94 31.10
C ASP A 250 9.07 -2.10 32.21
N ASP A 251 7.91 -2.57 32.65
CA ASP A 251 7.03 -1.84 33.61
C ASP A 251 6.69 -0.39 33.22
N SER A 252 6.98 0.03 31.98
CA SER A 252 6.89 1.39 31.49
C SER A 252 5.61 1.65 30.68
N PHE A 253 5.33 0.84 29.67
CA PHE A 253 4.19 1.03 28.77
C PHE A 253 3.59 -0.31 28.34
N TYR A 254 2.34 -0.29 27.86
CA TYR A 254 1.70 -1.46 27.27
C TYR A 254 1.81 -1.46 25.75
N LEU A 255 2.14 -2.65 25.20
CA LEU A 255 2.07 -2.94 23.77
C LEU A 255 1.03 -4.03 23.55
N ILE A 256 0.02 -3.72 22.74
CA ILE A 256 -1.10 -4.60 22.43
C ILE A 256 -1.02 -4.97 20.96
N GLY A 257 -0.98 -6.27 20.64
CA GLY A 257 -1.10 -6.78 19.28
C GLY A 257 -2.48 -7.36 19.05
N ARG A 258 -3.27 -6.73 18.19
CA ARG A 258 -4.61 -7.19 17.85
C ARG A 258 -4.58 -8.07 16.61
N ARG A 259 -5.33 -9.17 16.65
CA ARG A 259 -5.53 -10.05 15.50
C ARG A 259 -6.20 -9.30 14.35
N ASP A 260 -5.77 -9.55 13.11
CA ASP A 260 -6.36 -8.89 11.95
C ASP A 260 -7.87 -9.17 11.83
N ARG A 261 -8.60 -8.21 11.28
CA ARG A 261 -10.05 -8.27 11.09
C ARG A 261 -10.52 -9.44 10.22
N SER A 262 -9.69 -9.90 9.29
CA SER A 262 -9.99 -11.06 8.43
C SER A 262 -9.98 -12.39 9.19
N MET A 263 -9.38 -12.42 10.39
CA MET A 263 -9.22 -13.63 11.18
C MET A 263 -10.41 -13.84 12.13
N THR A 264 -10.78 -15.10 12.32
CA THR A 264 -11.85 -15.48 13.27
C THR A 264 -11.40 -15.38 14.72
N GLY A 265 -12.32 -15.08 15.64
CA GLY A 265 -12.04 -15.03 17.07
C GLY A 265 -11.28 -13.80 17.53
N ARG A 266 -11.16 -12.74 16.71
CA ARG A 266 -10.54 -11.47 17.05
C ARG A 266 -11.19 -10.84 18.28
N LEU A 267 -10.38 -10.44 19.26
CA LEU A 267 -10.86 -9.75 20.46
C LEU A 267 -11.17 -8.28 20.18
N SER A 268 -12.09 -7.72 20.95
CA SER A 268 -12.37 -6.29 20.92
C SER A 268 -11.22 -5.51 21.60
N ALA A 269 -11.05 -4.24 21.23
CA ALA A 269 -10.08 -3.37 21.91
C ALA A 269 -10.36 -3.29 23.42
N ALA A 270 -11.64 -3.25 23.82
CA ALA A 270 -12.05 -3.25 25.23
C ALA A 270 -11.59 -4.54 25.97
N ALA A 271 -11.70 -5.72 25.34
CA ALA A 271 -11.25 -6.97 25.94
C ALA A 271 -9.71 -7.01 26.10
N LEU A 272 -8.98 -6.47 25.11
CA LEU A 272 -7.52 -6.40 25.14
C LEU A 272 -6.98 -5.38 26.15
N THR A 273 -7.78 -4.38 26.53
CA THR A 273 -7.43 -3.39 27.53
C THR A 273 -8.01 -3.70 28.93
N GLU A 274 -8.67 -4.85 29.11
CA GLU A 274 -9.12 -5.28 30.44
C GLU A 274 -7.92 -5.54 31.36
N GLY A 275 -7.91 -4.88 32.54
CA GLY A 275 -6.83 -4.98 33.50
C GLY A 275 -5.56 -4.16 33.17
N VAL A 276 -5.55 -3.39 32.08
CA VAL A 276 -4.45 -2.47 31.77
C VAL A 276 -4.45 -1.30 32.77
N ASP A 277 -3.29 -1.00 33.35
CA ASP A 277 -3.10 0.20 34.18
C ASP A 277 -3.14 1.46 33.31
N ARG A 278 -4.22 2.22 33.42
CA ARG A 278 -4.49 3.44 32.64
C ARG A 278 -3.51 4.57 32.91
N SER A 279 -2.72 4.50 33.96
CA SER A 279 -1.66 5.47 34.22
C SER A 279 -0.44 5.28 33.30
N LYS A 280 -0.30 4.12 32.67
CA LYS A 280 0.79 3.79 31.75
C LYS A 280 0.38 4.06 30.30
N PHE A 281 1.36 4.43 29.45
CA PHE A 281 1.13 4.67 28.03
C PHE A 281 0.78 3.34 27.33
N THR A 282 -0.22 3.37 26.44
CA THR A 282 -0.73 2.14 25.79
C THR A 282 -0.69 2.29 24.27
N ILE A 283 0.02 1.38 23.60
CA ILE A 283 0.16 1.31 22.15
C ILE A 283 -0.61 0.08 21.65
N LEU A 284 -1.52 0.28 20.71
CA LEU A 284 -2.27 -0.79 20.03
C LEU A 284 -1.81 -0.90 18.58
N LEU A 285 -1.43 -2.11 18.18
CA LEU A 285 -1.14 -2.46 16.79
C LEU A 285 -2.39 -3.11 16.20
N ASP A 286 -3.03 -2.47 15.26
CA ASP A 286 -4.18 -2.98 14.50
C ASP A 286 -3.99 -2.69 13.02
N HIS A 287 -3.78 -3.74 12.22
CA HIS A 287 -3.41 -3.60 10.82
C HIS A 287 -4.42 -2.77 10.01
N GLN A 288 -5.75 -3.03 10.17
CA GLN A 288 -6.78 -2.36 9.38
C GLN A 288 -7.41 -1.18 10.13
N PRO A 289 -7.31 0.08 9.60
CA PRO A 289 -7.81 1.29 10.28
C PRO A 289 -9.33 1.48 10.08
N ASN A 290 -10.15 0.63 10.72
CA ASN A 290 -11.60 0.64 10.53
C ASN A 290 -12.40 0.36 11.81
N ASP A 291 -11.81 0.65 12.98
CA ASP A 291 -12.42 0.41 14.29
C ASP A 291 -12.13 1.55 15.30
N TYR A 292 -11.87 2.75 14.79
CA TYR A 292 -11.42 3.93 15.55
C TYR A 292 -12.34 4.27 16.72
N ALA A 293 -13.66 4.11 16.53
CA ALA A 293 -14.63 4.43 17.58
C ALA A 293 -14.48 3.53 18.81
N THR A 294 -14.27 2.22 18.60
CA THR A 294 -14.12 1.24 19.68
C THR A 294 -12.75 1.31 20.33
N GLU A 295 -11.71 1.63 19.55
CA GLU A 295 -10.35 1.80 20.04
C GLU A 295 -10.20 3.07 20.87
N ALA A 296 -10.82 4.19 20.45
CA ALA A 296 -10.90 5.40 21.25
C ALA A 296 -11.70 5.19 22.55
N ALA A 297 -12.81 4.43 22.48
CA ALA A 297 -13.59 4.07 23.66
C ALA A 297 -12.84 3.12 24.63
N ALA A 298 -11.85 2.38 24.13
CA ALA A 298 -10.96 1.56 24.93
C ALA A 298 -9.83 2.36 25.61
N GLU A 299 -9.74 3.68 25.35
CA GLU A 299 -8.80 4.63 25.98
C GLU A 299 -7.32 4.25 25.77
N VAL A 300 -6.97 3.70 24.60
CA VAL A 300 -5.57 3.51 24.19
C VAL A 300 -4.97 4.86 23.77
N ASP A 301 -3.67 5.06 23.98
CA ASP A 301 -3.03 6.34 23.70
C ASP A 301 -2.61 6.49 22.23
N LEU A 302 -2.12 5.38 21.65
CA LEU A 302 -1.64 5.34 20.27
C LEU A 302 -2.13 4.08 19.57
N VAL A 303 -2.72 4.22 18.39
CA VAL A 303 -3.05 3.12 17.47
C VAL A 303 -2.22 3.25 16.21
N LEU A 304 -1.57 2.16 15.80
CA LEU A 304 -0.77 2.08 14.58
C LEU A 304 -1.42 1.12 13.59
N SER A 305 -1.58 1.57 12.36
CA SER A 305 -2.21 0.81 11.27
C SER A 305 -1.47 0.94 9.96
N GLY A 306 -1.67 -0.03 9.07
CA GLY A 306 -1.25 -0.06 7.67
C GLY A 306 -2.43 -0.25 6.72
N HIS A 307 -2.38 -1.31 5.87
CA HIS A 307 -3.46 -1.84 5.03
C HIS A 307 -3.89 -0.98 3.83
N THR A 308 -4.00 0.30 4.01
CA THR A 308 -4.60 1.21 3.02
C THR A 308 -3.62 1.66 1.93
N HIS A 309 -2.34 1.41 2.14
CA HIS A 309 -1.24 1.92 1.31
C HIS A 309 -1.35 3.42 1.02
N GLY A 310 -1.92 4.21 1.93
CA GLY A 310 -2.17 5.64 1.73
C GLY A 310 -3.06 5.96 0.53
N GLY A 311 -3.88 5.00 0.09
CA GLY A 311 -4.73 5.10 -1.09
C GLY A 311 -4.07 4.65 -2.39
N HIS A 312 -2.84 4.15 -2.35
CA HIS A 312 -2.06 3.50 -3.41
C HIS A 312 -2.14 4.21 -4.78
N ILE A 313 -3.22 3.96 -5.55
CA ILE A 313 -3.47 4.58 -6.87
C ILE A 313 -4.57 5.64 -6.73
N PHE A 314 -4.25 6.90 -7.06
CA PHE A 314 -5.25 7.95 -7.12
C PHE A 314 -6.29 7.67 -8.23
N PRO A 315 -7.60 7.82 -7.98
CA PRO A 315 -8.24 8.36 -6.78
C PRO A 315 -8.81 7.31 -5.80
N ALA A 316 -8.26 6.09 -5.76
CA ALA A 316 -8.82 4.99 -4.95
C ALA A 316 -8.94 5.33 -3.45
N GLY A 317 -7.95 6.03 -2.88
CA GLY A 317 -7.98 6.44 -1.49
C GLY A 317 -9.19 7.33 -1.12
N PRO A 318 -9.37 8.50 -1.76
CA PRO A 318 -10.55 9.34 -1.56
C PRO A 318 -11.89 8.61 -1.79
N ILE A 319 -11.96 7.72 -2.78
CA ILE A 319 -13.15 6.90 -3.04
C ILE A 319 -13.40 5.95 -1.86
N GLY A 320 -12.36 5.28 -1.36
CA GLY A 320 -12.47 4.37 -0.21
C GLY A 320 -12.95 5.08 1.06
N LEU A 321 -12.48 6.31 1.33
CA LEU A 321 -12.98 7.13 2.43
C LEU A 321 -14.45 7.51 2.24
N TRP A 322 -14.83 7.94 1.04
CA TRP A 322 -16.21 8.28 0.73
C TRP A 322 -17.16 7.08 0.89
N MET A 323 -16.67 5.87 0.56
CA MET A 323 -17.40 4.61 0.75
C MET A 323 -17.36 4.07 2.19
N HIS A 324 -16.70 4.75 3.12
CA HIS A 324 -16.49 4.31 4.51
C HIS A 324 -15.83 2.93 4.62
N ALA A 325 -14.94 2.60 3.68
CA ALA A 325 -14.20 1.34 3.71
C ALA A 325 -13.20 1.29 4.87
N ASN A 326 -12.62 2.44 5.21
CA ASN A 326 -11.71 2.65 6.33
C ASN A 326 -12.01 4.00 7.00
N ASP A 327 -11.68 4.13 8.29
CA ASP A 327 -11.81 5.38 9.04
C ASP A 327 -10.82 6.45 8.55
N ARG A 328 -9.65 5.99 8.10
CA ARG A 328 -8.57 6.83 7.55
C ARG A 328 -7.75 6.05 6.53
N ILE A 329 -7.11 6.77 5.61
CA ILE A 329 -6.21 6.15 4.61
C ILE A 329 -4.74 6.47 4.86
N TYR A 330 -4.39 7.58 5.54
CA TYR A 330 -3.01 7.99 5.75
C TYR A 330 -2.85 9.06 6.81
N GLY A 331 -1.70 9.03 7.51
CA GLY A 331 -1.23 10.09 8.40
C GLY A 331 -1.83 10.04 9.80
N LYS A 332 -1.66 11.13 10.56
CA LYS A 332 -2.02 11.23 11.96
C LYS A 332 -3.39 11.88 12.16
N GLU A 333 -4.17 11.37 13.13
CA GLU A 333 -5.42 11.93 13.60
C GLU A 333 -5.56 11.69 15.10
N THR A 334 -6.31 12.53 15.81
CA THR A 334 -6.64 12.32 17.23
C THR A 334 -8.17 12.33 17.42
N ARG A 335 -8.71 11.29 18.06
CA ARG A 335 -10.13 11.16 18.43
C ARG A 335 -10.24 10.72 19.88
N GLY A 336 -11.03 11.41 20.70
CA GLY A 336 -11.32 11.00 22.08
C GLY A 336 -10.09 10.83 22.97
N GLY A 337 -8.97 11.52 22.68
CA GLY A 337 -7.70 11.39 23.40
C GLY A 337 -6.74 10.36 22.78
N THR A 338 -7.22 9.45 21.94
CA THR A 338 -6.39 8.46 21.23
C THR A 338 -5.78 9.08 19.98
N THR A 339 -4.48 8.89 19.77
CA THR A 339 -3.79 9.24 18.53
C THR A 339 -3.79 8.02 17.60
N PHE A 340 -4.19 8.21 16.35
CA PHE A 340 -4.18 7.21 15.30
C PHE A 340 -3.15 7.59 14.23
N ILE A 341 -2.31 6.66 13.83
CA ILE A 341 -1.36 6.84 12.73
C ILE A 341 -1.53 5.68 11.75
N VAL A 342 -1.87 6.02 10.51
CA VAL A 342 -1.92 5.07 9.40
C VAL A 342 -0.75 5.35 8.48
N THR A 343 0.15 4.37 8.33
CA THR A 343 1.27 4.46 7.38
C THR A 343 0.83 4.07 5.98
N SER A 344 1.54 4.60 4.99
CA SER A 344 1.32 4.23 3.58
C SER A 344 2.02 2.93 3.17
N GLY A 345 2.64 2.25 4.13
CA GLY A 345 3.36 1.00 3.89
C GLY A 345 4.73 1.19 3.24
N ILE A 346 5.65 0.28 3.57
CA ILE A 346 7.05 0.32 3.10
C ILE A 346 7.19 -0.11 1.63
N SER A 347 6.16 -0.72 1.05
CA SER A 347 6.12 -1.22 -0.33
C SER A 347 4.79 -0.91 -1.01
N GLY A 348 4.67 -1.23 -2.30
CA GLY A 348 3.40 -1.32 -3.01
C GLY A 348 2.75 -2.68 -2.80
N TRP A 349 1.46 -2.78 -3.07
CA TRP A 349 0.72 -4.04 -3.13
C TRP A 349 0.32 -4.34 -4.58
N ALA A 350 0.64 -5.54 -5.06
CA ALA A 350 0.34 -6.04 -6.41
C ALA A 350 0.88 -5.19 -7.57
N ILE A 351 0.97 -3.86 -7.45
CA ILE A 351 1.32 -2.93 -8.53
C ILE A 351 2.54 -2.12 -8.10
N PRO A 352 3.64 -2.09 -8.91
CA PRO A 352 4.86 -1.36 -8.58
C PRO A 352 4.76 0.15 -8.93
N ILE A 353 3.62 0.76 -8.67
CA ILE A 353 3.31 2.16 -8.94
C ILE A 353 2.44 2.70 -7.81
N LYS A 354 2.79 3.83 -7.22
CA LYS A 354 2.00 4.58 -6.24
C LYS A 354 1.75 5.99 -6.76
N THR A 355 0.50 6.33 -7.07
CA THR A 355 0.14 7.69 -7.54
C THR A 355 -0.69 8.47 -6.54
N GLY A 356 -1.17 7.83 -5.49
CA GLY A 356 -1.92 8.45 -4.39
C GLY A 356 -1.07 8.73 -3.15
N THR A 357 0.15 8.19 -3.09
CA THR A 357 1.03 8.23 -1.92
C THR A 357 2.47 7.82 -2.29
N PHE A 358 3.29 7.50 -1.30
CA PHE A 358 4.68 7.03 -1.43
C PHE A 358 4.95 5.87 -0.47
N SER A 359 6.03 5.13 -0.64
CA SER A 359 6.46 4.08 0.30
C SER A 359 7.22 4.69 1.47
N GLU A 360 6.92 4.25 2.71
CA GLU A 360 7.55 4.80 3.91
C GLU A 360 7.67 3.77 5.04
N TYR A 361 8.52 4.10 6.00
CA TYR A 361 8.41 3.67 7.40
C TYR A 361 8.24 4.90 8.29
N ALA A 362 7.52 4.73 9.41
CA ALA A 362 7.22 5.84 10.30
C ALA A 362 8.12 5.78 11.56
N VAL A 363 8.82 6.88 11.84
CA VAL A 363 9.54 7.11 13.10
C VAL A 363 8.66 7.96 13.99
N ILE A 364 8.36 7.48 15.20
CA ILE A 364 7.45 8.10 16.13
C ILE A 364 8.20 8.35 17.44
N ASP A 365 8.49 9.62 17.69
CA ASP A 365 9.13 10.05 18.94
C ASP A 365 8.03 10.40 19.94
N ILE A 366 8.00 9.72 21.09
CA ILE A 366 7.01 9.91 22.18
C ILE A 366 7.74 10.47 23.38
N TYR A 367 7.40 11.69 23.76
CA TYR A 367 8.00 12.45 24.87
C TYR A 367 7.12 12.36 26.11
N GLY A 368 7.66 11.81 27.21
CA GLY A 368 7.06 11.88 28.53
C GLY A 368 7.23 13.27 29.16
N LYS A 369 6.32 13.61 30.08
CA LYS A 369 6.48 14.81 30.95
C LYS A 369 7.20 14.48 32.22
#